data_666c01bce32487a831dff6075013da83
#
_entry.id   666c01bce32487a831dff6075013da83
#
_cell.length_a   1.000
_cell.length_b   1.000
_cell.length_c   1.000
_cell.angle_alpha   90.00
_cell.angle_beta   90.00
_cell.angle_gamma   90.00
#
_symmetry.space_group_name_H-M   'P 1'
#
loop_
_entity.id
_entity.type
_entity.pdbx_description
1 polymer ?
#
loop_
_entity_poly.entity_id
_entity_poly.type
_entity_poly.pdbx_seq_one_letter_code
_entity_poly.pdbx_strand_id
1 'polypeptide(L)'
;MRPATTENLLLDGPAGKIEVDVSDPGDSRRAIALIAHPHPLMGGTKDNKVVTTLARTFYALGFVALRPNFRGVGASTGIHDEGRGETADLIAVVRYAQEKYGHLPLTCAGFSFGSFVQTRVAKALKPDQLVLVAPAVNRFATEEVAAGALVIHGEVDDVVPLSAVLDWARPQNLPVVVVPGGEHFFHGRLHIIQQIVTRHCR
;
A
#
# COMPACT_ATOMS: atom_id res chain seq x y z
N MET A 1 -17.04 -13.86 -11.90
CA MET A 1 -16.81 -12.89 -10.81
C MET A 1 -17.48 -11.57 -11.22
N ARG A 2 -18.38 -10.99 -10.42
CA ARG A 2 -18.98 -9.67 -10.75
C ARG A 2 -17.85 -8.63 -10.76
N PRO A 3 -17.87 -7.63 -11.66
CA PRO A 3 -16.90 -6.56 -11.60
C PRO A 3 -17.02 -5.82 -10.26
N ALA A 4 -15.90 -5.47 -9.67
CA ALA A 4 -15.86 -4.70 -8.43
C ALA A 4 -16.57 -3.36 -8.65
N THR A 5 -17.65 -3.11 -7.92
CA THR A 5 -18.19 -1.76 -7.81
C THR A 5 -17.24 -0.98 -6.91
N THR A 6 -16.59 0.03 -7.46
CA THR A 6 -15.72 0.93 -6.69
C THR A 6 -16.53 2.18 -6.35
N GLU A 7 -16.64 2.46 -5.06
CA GLU A 7 -17.24 3.69 -4.54
C GLU A 7 -16.12 4.72 -4.30
N ASN A 8 -16.29 5.95 -4.77
CA ASN A 8 -15.39 7.07 -4.46
C ASN A 8 -15.98 7.89 -3.32
N LEU A 9 -15.23 8.05 -2.25
CA LEU A 9 -15.63 8.73 -1.02
C LEU A 9 -14.70 9.91 -0.71
N LEU A 10 -15.25 10.91 -0.02
CA LEU A 10 -14.50 11.99 0.61
C LEU A 10 -14.67 11.86 2.13
N LEU A 11 -13.65 11.31 2.78
CA LEU A 11 -13.62 11.12 4.23
C LEU A 11 -13.04 12.35 4.93
N ASP A 12 -13.45 12.57 6.18
CA ASP A 12 -12.80 13.56 7.04
C ASP A 12 -11.47 13.03 7.56
N GLY A 13 -10.43 13.83 7.42
CA GLY A 13 -9.07 13.50 7.85
C GLY A 13 -8.39 14.66 8.60
N PRO A 14 -7.19 14.45 9.12
CA PRO A 14 -6.45 15.45 9.92
C PRO A 14 -6.17 16.76 9.19
N ALA A 15 -6.05 16.75 7.87
CA ALA A 15 -5.80 17.94 7.05
C ALA A 15 -7.01 18.38 6.21
N GLY A 16 -8.21 17.87 6.53
CA GLY A 16 -9.45 18.13 5.80
C GLY A 16 -9.98 16.88 5.11
N LYS A 17 -10.23 16.89 3.80
CA LYS A 17 -10.83 15.75 3.10
C LYS A 17 -9.77 14.79 2.56
N ILE A 18 -10.07 13.49 2.60
CA ILE A 18 -9.28 12.41 2.01
C ILE A 18 -10.15 11.72 0.96
N GLU A 19 -9.74 11.77 -0.29
CA GLU A 19 -10.38 11.03 -1.39
C GLU A 19 -9.97 9.57 -1.31
N VAL A 20 -10.95 8.66 -1.27
CA VAL A 20 -10.69 7.21 -1.15
C VAL A 20 -11.58 6.44 -2.11
N ASP A 21 -10.98 5.58 -2.92
CA ASP A 21 -11.70 4.55 -3.66
C ASP A 21 -11.83 3.30 -2.80
N VAL A 22 -13.05 2.80 -2.68
CA VAL A 22 -13.37 1.60 -1.90
C VAL A 22 -13.98 0.54 -2.79
N SER A 23 -13.37 -0.64 -2.84
CA SER A 23 -13.92 -1.83 -3.49
C SER A 23 -14.33 -2.83 -2.41
N ASP A 24 -15.64 -3.04 -2.25
CA ASP A 24 -16.22 -3.86 -1.19
C ASP A 24 -16.77 -5.17 -1.76
N PRO A 25 -16.31 -6.35 -1.32
CA PRO A 25 -16.81 -7.64 -1.78
C PRO A 25 -18.14 -8.06 -1.14
N GLY A 26 -18.80 -7.18 -0.37
CA GLY A 26 -20.08 -7.46 0.26
C GLY A 26 -20.00 -8.58 1.31
N ASP A 27 -20.94 -9.50 1.30
CA ASP A 27 -21.03 -10.58 2.31
C ASP A 27 -19.81 -11.50 2.36
N SER A 28 -18.93 -11.44 1.37
CA SER A 28 -17.68 -12.22 1.33
C SER A 28 -16.49 -11.54 1.98
N ARG A 29 -16.69 -10.46 2.77
CA ARG A 29 -15.61 -9.73 3.46
C ARG A 29 -14.85 -10.63 4.43
N ARG A 30 -13.53 -10.67 4.28
CA ARG A 30 -12.63 -11.44 5.14
C ARG A 30 -11.64 -10.57 5.90
N ALA A 31 -11.24 -9.44 5.31
CA ALA A 31 -10.25 -8.53 5.84
C ALA A 31 -10.39 -7.13 5.22
N ILE A 32 -9.63 -6.18 5.73
CA ILE A 32 -9.47 -4.83 5.20
C ILE A 32 -8.06 -4.72 4.60
N ALA A 33 -7.93 -4.15 3.39
CA ALA A 33 -6.64 -3.81 2.78
C ALA A 33 -6.57 -2.31 2.52
N LEU A 34 -5.59 -1.63 3.14
CA LEU A 34 -5.26 -0.24 2.89
C LEU A 34 -4.06 -0.15 1.95
N ILE A 35 -4.22 0.44 0.77
CA ILE A 35 -3.19 0.47 -0.27
C ILE A 35 -2.74 1.90 -0.54
N ALA A 36 -1.46 2.20 -0.27
CA ALA A 36 -0.85 3.50 -0.41
C ALA A 36 -0.09 3.66 -1.74
N HIS A 37 -0.29 4.80 -2.40
CA HIS A 37 0.28 5.09 -3.71
C HIS A 37 1.72 5.66 -3.66
N PRO A 38 2.46 5.73 -4.79
CA PRO A 38 3.80 6.27 -4.83
C PRO A 38 3.82 7.78 -4.60
N HIS A 39 5.01 8.39 -4.70
CA HIS A 39 5.29 9.77 -4.28
C HIS A 39 4.34 10.79 -4.94
N PRO A 40 3.57 11.57 -4.14
CA PRO A 40 2.55 12.49 -4.66
C PRO A 40 3.14 13.57 -5.56
N LEU A 41 4.27 14.17 -5.19
CA LEU A 41 4.93 15.22 -5.99
C LEU A 41 5.62 14.70 -7.26
N MET A 42 5.65 13.38 -7.46
CA MET A 42 6.16 12.71 -8.67
C MET A 42 5.03 12.13 -9.51
N GLY A 43 3.83 12.66 -9.38
CA GLY A 43 2.64 12.22 -10.12
C GLY A 43 1.98 10.94 -9.58
N GLY A 44 2.35 10.52 -8.36
CA GLY A 44 1.69 9.38 -7.70
C GLY A 44 0.24 9.68 -7.36
N THR A 45 -0.65 8.71 -7.65
CA THR A 45 -2.08 8.76 -7.34
C THR A 45 -2.59 7.36 -6.97
N LYS A 46 -3.78 7.29 -6.38
CA LYS A 46 -4.51 6.03 -6.11
C LYS A 46 -4.76 5.18 -7.37
N ASP A 47 -4.64 5.76 -8.57
CA ASP A 47 -4.86 5.10 -9.86
C ASP A 47 -3.58 4.54 -10.49
N ASN A 48 -2.45 4.63 -9.81
CA ASN A 48 -1.21 3.99 -10.23
C ASN A 48 -1.43 2.49 -10.51
N LYS A 49 -0.80 1.96 -11.57
CA LYS A 49 -1.02 0.57 -12.02
C LYS A 49 -0.65 -0.50 -10.99
N VAL A 50 0.41 -0.28 -10.20
CA VAL A 50 0.78 -1.20 -9.11
C VAL A 50 -0.30 -1.16 -8.01
N VAL A 51 -0.74 0.03 -7.61
CA VAL A 51 -1.77 0.24 -6.58
C VAL A 51 -3.10 -0.39 -7.00
N THR A 52 -3.54 -0.18 -8.23
CA THR A 52 -4.78 -0.78 -8.75
C THR A 52 -4.67 -2.30 -8.89
N THR A 53 -3.48 -2.82 -9.21
CA THR A 53 -3.22 -4.28 -9.23
C THR A 53 -3.32 -4.88 -7.84
N LEU A 54 -2.70 -4.26 -6.83
CA LEU A 54 -2.83 -4.67 -5.43
C LEU A 54 -4.29 -4.68 -4.98
N ALA A 55 -5.03 -3.59 -5.24
CA ALA A 55 -6.43 -3.48 -4.86
C ALA A 55 -7.31 -4.58 -5.48
N ARG A 56 -7.14 -4.85 -6.79
CA ARG A 56 -7.85 -5.94 -7.48
C ARG A 56 -7.51 -7.30 -6.89
N THR A 57 -6.25 -7.50 -6.51
CA THR A 57 -5.78 -8.74 -5.89
C THR A 57 -6.44 -8.95 -4.53
N PHE A 58 -6.41 -7.95 -3.66
CA PHE A 58 -7.06 -8.02 -2.35
C PHE A 58 -8.58 -8.18 -2.44
N TYR A 59 -9.23 -7.43 -3.34
CA TYR A 59 -10.65 -7.61 -3.61
C TYR A 59 -11.00 -9.05 -4.02
N ALA A 60 -10.20 -9.65 -4.91
CA ALA A 60 -10.40 -11.04 -5.34
C ALA A 60 -10.20 -12.06 -4.20
N LEU A 61 -9.43 -11.70 -3.16
CA LEU A 61 -9.25 -12.48 -1.94
C LEU A 61 -10.36 -12.24 -0.89
N GLY A 62 -11.35 -11.40 -1.19
CA GLY A 62 -12.45 -11.07 -0.26
C GLY A 62 -12.11 -9.93 0.71
N PHE A 63 -11.15 -9.08 0.40
CA PHE A 63 -10.80 -7.94 1.25
C PHE A 63 -11.53 -6.68 0.80
N VAL A 64 -11.99 -5.87 1.73
CA VAL A 64 -12.39 -4.48 1.44
C VAL A 64 -11.13 -3.71 1.10
N ALA A 65 -10.95 -3.35 -0.16
CA ALA A 65 -9.75 -2.67 -0.64
C ALA A 65 -9.96 -1.16 -0.69
N LEU A 66 -9.17 -0.41 0.10
CA LEU A 66 -9.20 1.04 0.17
C LEU A 66 -7.94 1.62 -0.46
N ARG A 67 -8.12 2.54 -1.42
CA ARG A 67 -7.07 3.28 -2.10
C ARG A 67 -7.26 4.78 -1.87
N PRO A 68 -6.70 5.37 -0.81
CA PRO A 68 -6.72 6.81 -0.63
C PRO A 68 -5.76 7.52 -1.59
N ASN A 69 -6.11 8.75 -1.97
CA ASN A 69 -5.15 9.73 -2.43
C ASN A 69 -4.49 10.41 -1.22
N PHE A 70 -3.17 10.51 -1.23
CA PHE A 70 -2.46 11.30 -0.23
C PHE A 70 -2.88 12.77 -0.28
N ARG A 71 -2.64 13.49 0.81
CA ARG A 71 -2.92 14.92 0.91
C ARG A 71 -2.32 15.69 -0.26
N GLY A 72 -3.08 16.65 -0.80
CA GLY A 72 -2.71 17.45 -1.96
C GLY A 72 -2.82 16.73 -3.31
N VAL A 73 -3.38 15.50 -3.36
CA VAL A 73 -3.59 14.73 -4.59
C VAL A 73 -5.09 14.56 -4.86
N GLY A 74 -5.52 14.78 -6.09
CA GLY A 74 -6.93 14.67 -6.47
C GLY A 74 -7.82 15.59 -5.64
N ALA A 75 -8.86 15.03 -5.03
CA ALA A 75 -9.76 15.76 -4.13
C ALA A 75 -9.33 15.73 -2.65
N SER A 76 -8.16 15.10 -2.33
CA SER A 76 -7.59 15.16 -0.98
C SER A 76 -7.01 16.53 -0.70
N THR A 77 -7.38 17.13 0.43
CA THR A 77 -6.89 18.44 0.87
C THR A 77 -5.55 18.35 1.60
N GLY A 78 -4.98 19.50 1.93
CA GLY A 78 -3.68 19.60 2.61
C GLY A 78 -2.50 19.66 1.63
N ILE A 79 -1.29 19.56 2.19
CA ILE A 79 -0.02 19.59 1.45
C ILE A 79 0.85 18.41 1.86
N HIS A 80 1.70 17.97 0.97
CA HIS A 80 2.68 16.90 1.23
C HIS A 80 3.52 17.22 2.48
N ASP A 81 3.67 16.23 3.38
CA ASP A 81 4.35 16.37 4.69
C ASP A 81 5.37 15.24 4.95
N GLU A 82 6.07 14.83 3.90
CA GLU A 82 7.19 13.87 3.97
C GLU A 82 6.87 12.58 4.74
N GLY A 83 5.63 12.13 4.63
CA GLY A 83 5.13 10.89 5.24
C GLY A 83 4.54 11.06 6.64
N ARG A 84 4.73 12.20 7.34
CA ARG A 84 4.15 12.41 8.68
C ARG A 84 2.64 12.56 8.60
N GLY A 85 2.21 13.56 7.85
CA GLY A 85 0.80 13.82 7.65
C GLY A 85 0.09 12.73 6.87
N GLU A 86 0.75 12.18 5.85
CA GLU A 86 0.26 11.02 5.08
C GLU A 86 -0.01 9.82 5.98
N THR A 87 0.85 9.55 6.98
CA THR A 87 0.63 8.50 7.98
C THR A 87 -0.64 8.76 8.80
N ALA A 88 -0.85 10.00 9.25
CA ALA A 88 -2.03 10.35 10.03
C ALA A 88 -3.33 10.21 9.20
N ASP A 89 -3.30 10.60 7.92
CA ASP A 89 -4.41 10.43 6.99
C ASP A 89 -4.74 8.95 6.77
N LEU A 90 -3.75 8.10 6.55
CA LEU A 90 -3.96 6.65 6.37
C LEU A 90 -4.54 6.00 7.62
N ILE A 91 -4.11 6.41 8.83
CA ILE A 91 -4.69 5.94 10.09
C ILE A 91 -6.17 6.34 10.19
N ALA A 92 -6.55 7.55 9.76
CA ALA A 92 -7.95 7.99 9.73
C ALA A 92 -8.78 7.12 8.77
N VAL A 93 -8.24 6.75 7.60
CA VAL A 93 -8.91 5.84 6.66
C VAL A 93 -9.12 4.44 7.26
N VAL A 94 -8.14 3.91 8.02
CA VAL A 94 -8.31 2.62 8.72
C VAL A 94 -9.42 2.70 9.76
N ARG A 95 -9.46 3.77 10.57
CA ARG A 95 -10.53 3.97 11.56
C ARG A 95 -11.91 3.98 10.93
N TYR A 96 -12.08 4.75 9.85
CA TYR A 96 -13.32 4.73 9.08
C TYR A 96 -13.70 3.32 8.61
N ALA A 97 -12.72 2.57 8.07
CA ALA A 97 -12.98 1.22 7.58
C ALA A 97 -13.40 0.26 8.72
N GLN A 98 -12.77 0.35 9.89
CA GLN A 98 -13.12 -0.45 11.07
C GLN A 98 -14.51 -0.07 11.62
N GLU A 99 -14.86 1.20 11.63
CA GLU A 99 -16.20 1.67 12.04
C GLU A 99 -17.28 1.18 11.08
N LYS A 100 -17.02 1.21 9.76
CA LYS A 100 -18.00 0.83 8.74
C LYS A 100 -18.13 -0.68 8.54
N TYR A 101 -17.03 -1.43 8.61
CA TYR A 101 -16.98 -2.86 8.25
C TYR A 101 -16.71 -3.78 9.43
N GLY A 102 -16.48 -3.23 10.63
CA GLY A 102 -16.08 -3.97 11.82
C GLY A 102 -14.57 -4.21 11.92
N HIS A 103 -14.12 -4.76 13.05
CA HIS A 103 -12.72 -5.07 13.32
C HIS A 103 -12.27 -6.35 12.60
N LEU A 104 -12.24 -6.28 11.27
CA LEU A 104 -11.67 -7.33 10.43
C LEU A 104 -10.14 -7.29 10.46
N PRO A 105 -9.43 -8.41 10.16
CA PRO A 105 -7.99 -8.41 9.98
C PRO A 105 -7.54 -7.30 9.01
N LEU A 106 -6.44 -6.62 9.36
CA LEU A 106 -5.91 -5.48 8.60
C LEU A 106 -4.65 -5.85 7.83
N THR A 107 -4.67 -5.58 6.54
CA THR A 107 -3.47 -5.61 5.68
C THR A 107 -3.12 -4.19 5.26
N CYS A 108 -1.88 -3.78 5.54
CA CYS A 108 -1.30 -2.56 5.00
C CYS A 108 -0.45 -2.90 3.78
N ALA A 109 -0.68 -2.24 2.65
CA ALA A 109 0.09 -2.43 1.43
C ALA A 109 0.52 -1.09 0.83
N GLY A 110 1.68 -1.03 0.18
CA GLY A 110 2.14 0.20 -0.43
C GLY A 110 3.08 -0.03 -1.61
N PHE A 111 3.22 1.01 -2.44
CA PHE A 111 4.18 1.05 -3.52
C PHE A 111 5.11 2.26 -3.37
N SER A 112 6.43 2.04 -3.45
CA SER A 112 7.45 3.07 -3.42
C SER A 112 7.35 3.95 -2.16
N PHE A 113 7.09 5.25 -2.27
CA PHE A 113 6.82 6.15 -1.15
C PHE A 113 5.66 5.64 -0.28
N GLY A 114 4.60 5.09 -0.90
CA GLY A 114 3.50 4.46 -0.16
C GLY A 114 3.96 3.30 0.73
N SER A 115 4.97 2.52 0.30
CA SER A 115 5.58 1.49 1.14
C SER A 115 6.26 2.10 2.37
N PHE A 116 7.03 3.18 2.20
CA PHE A 116 7.62 3.90 3.32
C PHE A 116 6.57 4.39 4.31
N VAL A 117 5.50 5.06 3.84
CA VAL A 117 4.42 5.52 4.72
C VAL A 117 3.76 4.34 5.44
N GLN A 118 3.56 3.21 4.76
CA GLN A 118 2.95 2.01 5.36
C GLN A 118 3.82 1.39 6.46
N THR A 119 5.14 1.52 6.44
CA THR A 119 5.95 1.05 7.58
C THR A 119 5.68 1.87 8.84
N ARG A 120 5.41 3.18 8.70
CA ARG A 120 5.03 4.06 9.81
C ARG A 120 3.62 3.75 10.32
N VAL A 121 2.67 3.50 9.41
CA VAL A 121 1.32 3.04 9.75
C VAL A 121 1.39 1.70 10.49
N ALA A 122 2.21 0.76 10.00
CA ALA A 122 2.39 -0.54 10.62
C ALA A 122 2.99 -0.46 12.03
N LYS A 123 3.91 0.45 12.26
CA LYS A 123 4.46 0.73 13.61
C LYS A 123 3.37 1.19 14.58
N ALA A 124 2.42 2.01 14.10
CA ALA A 124 1.33 2.55 14.93
C ALA A 124 0.17 1.57 15.13
N LEU A 125 -0.25 0.85 14.09
CA LEU A 125 -1.48 0.05 14.09
C LEU A 125 -1.24 -1.46 14.24
N LYS A 126 -0.01 -1.94 14.00
CA LYS A 126 0.37 -3.37 14.05
C LYS A 126 -0.59 -4.25 13.23
N PRO A 127 -0.68 -4.03 11.89
CA PRO A 127 -1.57 -4.79 11.02
C PRO A 127 -1.21 -6.28 11.04
N ASP A 128 -2.18 -7.14 10.71
CA ASP A 128 -1.96 -8.58 10.60
C ASP A 128 -1.01 -8.94 9.46
N GLN A 129 -1.00 -8.13 8.38
CA GLN A 129 -0.09 -8.31 7.25
C GLN A 129 0.43 -6.96 6.73
N LEU A 130 1.68 -6.97 6.25
CA LEU A 130 2.32 -5.82 5.61
C LEU A 130 2.93 -6.26 4.27
N VAL A 131 2.55 -5.55 3.19
CA VAL A 131 3.03 -5.82 1.83
C VAL A 131 3.69 -4.56 1.27
N LEU A 132 4.99 -4.62 1.02
CA LEU A 132 5.82 -3.51 0.55
C LEU A 132 6.33 -3.81 -0.86
N VAL A 133 5.90 -3.01 -1.84
CA VAL A 133 6.36 -3.13 -3.23
C VAL A 133 7.32 -1.99 -3.52
N ALA A 134 8.54 -2.33 -3.94
CA ALA A 134 9.63 -1.40 -4.25
C ALA A 134 9.79 -0.28 -3.20
N PRO A 135 9.99 -0.60 -1.91
CA PRO A 135 10.01 0.37 -0.82
C PRO A 135 11.12 1.40 -1.02
N ALA A 136 10.80 2.71 -0.86
CA ALA A 136 11.69 3.83 -1.15
C ALA A 136 12.75 4.06 -0.05
N VAL A 137 13.46 3.01 0.35
CA VAL A 137 14.42 2.97 1.47
C VAL A 137 15.67 3.83 1.25
N ASN A 138 16.01 4.14 0.00
CA ASN A 138 17.16 4.97 -0.34
C ASN A 138 16.92 6.48 -0.20
N ARG A 139 15.66 6.89 -0.01
CA ARG A 139 15.26 8.31 0.07
C ARG A 139 14.63 8.69 1.40
N PHE A 140 14.08 7.72 2.11
CA PHE A 140 13.33 7.94 3.34
C PHE A 140 13.82 7.02 4.46
N ALA A 141 13.83 7.52 5.68
CA ALA A 141 14.12 6.73 6.88
C ALA A 141 12.96 5.74 7.14
N THR A 142 13.02 4.60 6.46
CA THR A 142 12.01 3.55 6.52
C THR A 142 12.12 2.80 7.85
N GLU A 143 11.00 2.63 8.56
CA GLU A 143 10.95 1.94 9.85
C GLU A 143 11.29 0.45 9.70
N GLU A 144 11.76 -0.16 10.78
CA GLU A 144 11.83 -1.62 10.91
C GLU A 144 10.42 -2.22 10.89
N VAL A 145 10.30 -3.42 10.32
CA VAL A 145 9.01 -4.09 10.12
C VAL A 145 9.00 -5.49 10.74
N ALA A 146 7.81 -6.04 10.95
CA ALA A 146 7.67 -7.40 11.46
C ALA A 146 8.28 -8.42 10.48
N ALA A 147 8.85 -9.50 11.00
CA ALA A 147 9.50 -10.56 10.22
C ALA A 147 8.59 -11.22 9.16
N GLY A 148 7.26 -11.16 9.35
CA GLY A 148 6.28 -11.67 8.39
C GLY A 148 5.93 -10.71 7.26
N ALA A 149 6.55 -9.51 7.17
CA ALA A 149 6.29 -8.57 6.09
C ALA A 149 6.74 -9.13 4.74
N LEU A 150 5.88 -8.98 3.72
CA LEU A 150 6.21 -9.33 2.33
C LEU A 150 6.86 -8.12 1.66
N VAL A 151 8.11 -8.27 1.23
CA VAL A 151 8.83 -7.28 0.41
C VAL A 151 8.99 -7.82 -0.99
N ILE A 152 8.48 -7.07 -1.99
CA ILE A 152 8.62 -7.39 -3.42
C ILE A 152 9.43 -6.29 -4.08
N HIS A 153 10.48 -6.66 -4.84
CA HIS A 153 11.35 -5.68 -5.49
C HIS A 153 11.74 -6.10 -6.90
N GLY A 154 11.95 -5.12 -7.78
CA GLY A 154 12.42 -5.36 -9.13
C GLY A 154 13.95 -5.56 -9.18
N GLU A 155 14.41 -6.54 -9.95
CA GLU A 155 15.85 -6.82 -10.08
C GLU A 155 16.64 -5.63 -10.66
N VAL A 156 16.03 -4.94 -11.64
CA VAL A 156 16.65 -3.83 -12.37
C VAL A 156 15.96 -2.49 -12.09
N ASP A 157 15.45 -2.31 -10.87
CA ASP A 157 14.85 -1.06 -10.41
C ASP A 157 15.91 0.06 -10.41
N ASP A 158 15.70 1.07 -11.26
CA ASP A 158 16.60 2.21 -11.46
C ASP A 158 16.26 3.42 -10.57
N VAL A 159 15.12 3.39 -9.89
CA VAL A 159 14.66 4.42 -8.94
C VAL A 159 15.10 4.10 -7.52
N VAL A 160 14.92 2.85 -7.11
CA VAL A 160 15.37 2.31 -5.83
C VAL A 160 16.25 1.09 -6.11
N PRO A 161 17.58 1.19 -6.07
CA PRO A 161 18.45 0.07 -6.35
C PRO A 161 18.18 -1.11 -5.43
N LEU A 162 18.16 -2.33 -5.99
CA LEU A 162 17.95 -3.56 -5.21
C LEU A 162 18.93 -3.68 -4.03
N SER A 163 20.17 -3.24 -4.21
CA SER A 163 21.18 -3.22 -3.13
C SER A 163 20.71 -2.43 -1.92
N ALA A 164 20.07 -1.27 -2.12
CA ALA A 164 19.56 -0.46 -1.02
C ALA A 164 18.45 -1.18 -0.23
N VAL A 165 17.57 -1.91 -0.92
CA VAL A 165 16.53 -2.71 -0.26
C VAL A 165 17.12 -3.89 0.50
N LEU A 166 18.14 -4.56 -0.06
CA LEU A 166 18.85 -5.64 0.62
C LEU A 166 19.62 -5.12 1.85
N ASP A 167 20.21 -3.92 1.78
CA ASP A 167 20.93 -3.30 2.90
C ASP A 167 19.98 -2.91 4.05
N TRP A 168 18.77 -2.45 3.72
CA TRP A 168 17.73 -2.18 4.70
C TRP A 168 17.14 -3.47 5.31
N ALA A 169 16.97 -4.52 4.49
CA ALA A 169 16.34 -5.78 4.92
C ALA A 169 17.28 -6.66 5.74
N ARG A 170 18.60 -6.66 5.44
CA ARG A 170 19.60 -7.55 6.02
C ARG A 170 19.70 -7.49 7.56
N PRO A 171 19.76 -6.31 8.20
CA PRO A 171 19.80 -6.23 9.67
C PRO A 171 18.56 -6.81 10.35
N GLN A 172 17.43 -6.83 9.64
CA GLN A 172 16.13 -7.33 10.13
C GLN A 172 15.92 -8.83 9.81
N ASN A 173 16.84 -9.47 9.11
CA ASN A 173 16.67 -10.82 8.56
C ASN A 173 15.38 -10.95 7.71
N LEU A 174 15.02 -9.90 7.01
CA LEU A 174 13.76 -9.80 6.26
C LEU A 174 13.95 -10.35 4.83
N PRO A 175 13.20 -11.39 4.42
CA PRO A 175 13.26 -11.91 3.05
C PRO A 175 12.76 -10.88 2.03
N VAL A 176 13.42 -10.81 0.87
CA VAL A 176 13.02 -9.97 -0.26
C VAL A 176 12.72 -10.86 -1.46
N VAL A 177 11.50 -10.77 -1.99
CA VAL A 177 11.10 -11.45 -3.23
C VAL A 177 11.52 -10.58 -4.41
N VAL A 178 12.54 -11.03 -5.14
CA VAL A 178 13.05 -10.32 -6.32
C VAL A 178 12.33 -10.79 -7.58
N VAL A 179 11.81 -9.83 -8.36
CA VAL A 179 11.17 -10.10 -9.65
C VAL A 179 12.21 -9.94 -10.76
N PRO A 180 12.61 -11.05 -11.45
CA PRO A 180 13.64 -11.01 -12.49
C PRO A 180 13.28 -10.02 -13.62
N GLY A 181 14.22 -9.15 -13.99
CA GLY A 181 14.05 -8.10 -14.99
C GLY A 181 12.94 -7.10 -14.67
N GLY A 182 12.43 -7.06 -13.43
CA GLY A 182 11.47 -6.07 -12.97
C GLY A 182 12.13 -4.71 -12.79
N GLU A 183 11.57 -3.67 -13.38
CA GLU A 183 11.92 -2.27 -13.14
C GLU A 183 10.99 -1.68 -12.07
N HIS A 184 11.16 -0.39 -11.71
CA HIS A 184 10.42 0.22 -10.60
C HIS A 184 8.89 0.08 -10.71
N PHE A 185 8.32 0.29 -11.91
CA PHE A 185 6.86 0.25 -12.14
C PHE A 185 6.35 -1.12 -12.58
N PHE A 186 7.21 -2.12 -12.69
CA PHE A 186 6.87 -3.50 -13.06
C PHE A 186 6.09 -3.61 -14.39
N HIS A 187 6.44 -2.80 -15.41
CA HIS A 187 5.80 -2.88 -16.72
C HIS A 187 5.89 -4.29 -17.30
N GLY A 188 4.76 -4.81 -17.77
CA GLY A 188 4.64 -6.20 -18.25
C GLY A 188 4.71 -7.28 -17.16
N ARG A 189 4.95 -6.94 -15.88
CA ARG A 189 5.17 -7.89 -14.77
C ARG A 189 4.16 -7.77 -13.61
N LEU A 190 3.14 -6.93 -13.74
CA LEU A 190 2.11 -6.73 -12.69
C LEU A 190 1.40 -8.04 -12.30
N HIS A 191 1.26 -8.98 -13.23
CA HIS A 191 0.70 -10.30 -12.97
C HIS A 191 1.55 -11.13 -12.00
N ILE A 192 2.88 -10.91 -11.97
CA ILE A 192 3.79 -11.57 -11.02
C ILE A 192 3.54 -11.04 -9.62
N ILE A 193 3.41 -9.72 -9.44
CA ILE A 193 3.03 -9.11 -8.15
C ILE A 193 1.70 -9.72 -7.68
N GLN A 194 0.69 -9.77 -8.54
CA GLN A 194 -0.60 -10.37 -8.22
C GLN A 194 -0.45 -11.81 -7.72
N GLN A 195 0.35 -12.65 -8.40
CA GLN A 195 0.56 -14.04 -8.00
C GLN A 195 1.26 -14.15 -6.64
N ILE A 196 2.30 -13.35 -6.40
CA ILE A 196 3.04 -13.33 -5.13
C ILE A 196 2.11 -12.94 -3.97
N VAL A 197 1.39 -11.82 -4.11
CA VAL A 197 0.47 -11.32 -3.09
C VAL A 197 -0.67 -12.32 -2.85
N THR A 198 -1.23 -12.91 -3.92
CA THR A 198 -2.29 -13.92 -3.79
C THR A 198 -1.83 -15.14 -2.98
N ARG A 199 -0.60 -15.60 -3.15
CA ARG A 199 -0.05 -16.76 -2.42
C ARG A 199 0.25 -16.43 -0.96
N HIS A 200 0.67 -15.21 -0.68
CA HIS A 200 1.06 -14.77 0.66
C HIS A 200 -0.15 -14.43 1.54
N CYS A 201 -1.22 -13.84 0.97
CA CYS A 201 -2.36 -13.28 1.71
C CYS A 201 -3.63 -14.17 1.68
N ARG A 202 -3.50 -15.42 1.27
CA ARG A 202 -4.63 -16.41 1.26
C ARG A 202 -5.07 -16.83 2.65
#